data_5c96b529df9db08501d0ee0c2394c2ed
#
_entry.id   5c96b529df9db08501d0ee0c2394c2ed
#
_cell.length_a   1.000
_cell.length_b   1.000
_cell.length_c   1.000
_cell.angle_alpha   90.00
_cell.angle_beta   90.00
_cell.angle_gamma   90.00
#
_symmetry.space_group_name_H-M   'P 1'
#
loop_
_entity.id
_entity.type
_entity.pdbx_description
1 polymer ?
#
loop_
_entity_poly.entity_id
_entity_poly.type
_entity_poly.pdbx_seq_one_letter_code
_entity_poly.pdbx_strand_id
1 'polypeptide(L)'
;MSPIRVFLHPSGNLPTFIYHMKHLLLIVLLAVTPTVAVVGQTASRIGVDDLVKDMTSTDTKVKVYNFWATWCGPCIKEMPLFEKLSAGRPDVAVTLVSLDLDLDPDPAKVYKFIERKKIKSRVLMLDERDPNAYIEKIDKRWSGALPATVIINTATGKRLFVQQELKDSDLEKLIADVL
;
A
#
# COMPACT_ATOMS: atom_id res chain seq x y z
N MET A 1 12.71 -7.25 95.02
CA MET A 1 13.23 -6.49 93.84
C MET A 1 13.34 -7.46 92.72
N SER A 2 12.34 -7.53 91.81
CA SER A 2 12.35 -8.43 90.68
C SER A 2 12.53 -7.62 89.39
N PRO A 3 13.39 -8.01 88.46
CA PRO A 3 13.57 -7.24 87.22
C PRO A 3 12.47 -7.59 86.19
N ILE A 4 11.93 -6.56 85.58
CA ILE A 4 10.97 -6.60 84.48
C ILE A 4 11.68 -7.08 83.22
N ARG A 5 11.23 -8.20 82.63
CA ARG A 5 11.66 -8.65 81.30
C ARG A 5 10.78 -7.96 80.25
N VAL A 6 11.42 -7.12 79.42
CA VAL A 6 10.81 -6.56 78.23
C VAL A 6 10.93 -7.60 77.08
N PHE A 7 9.79 -8.09 76.62
CA PHE A 7 9.72 -8.91 75.41
C PHE A 7 9.66 -7.98 74.19
N LEU A 8 10.76 -7.95 73.42
CA LEU A 8 10.77 -7.38 72.10
C LEU A 8 10.17 -8.36 71.12
N HIS A 9 9.07 -8.03 70.52
CA HIS A 9 8.44 -8.76 69.42
C HIS A 9 9.14 -8.35 68.12
N PRO A 10 9.67 -9.30 67.28
CA PRO A 10 10.16 -8.89 65.97
C PRO A 10 8.98 -8.84 65.01
N SER A 11 8.67 -7.64 64.62
CA SER A 11 7.65 -7.31 63.63
C SER A 11 8.15 -7.54 62.21
N GLY A 12 7.30 -8.16 61.41
CA GLY A 12 7.01 -7.67 60.10
C GLY A 12 7.75 -8.31 58.91
N ASN A 13 7.09 -9.28 58.32
CA ASN A 13 7.37 -9.78 56.99
C ASN A 13 7.13 -8.73 55.89
N LEU A 14 8.13 -7.85 55.60
CA LEU A 14 8.08 -6.91 54.51
C LEU A 14 8.60 -7.38 53.12
N PRO A 15 9.29 -8.52 52.97
CA PRO A 15 9.87 -8.89 51.66
C PRO A 15 8.88 -9.53 50.68
N THR A 16 7.80 -10.16 51.14
CA THR A 16 6.88 -10.91 50.27
C THR A 16 5.95 -10.02 49.43
N PHE A 17 5.53 -8.85 49.97
CA PHE A 17 4.65 -7.92 49.25
C PHE A 17 5.37 -7.26 48.06
N ILE A 18 6.64 -6.90 48.24
CA ILE A 18 7.45 -6.25 47.18
C ILE A 18 7.75 -7.22 46.04
N TYR A 19 7.93 -8.52 46.37
CA TYR A 19 8.18 -9.54 45.36
C TYR A 19 6.96 -9.78 44.46
N HIS A 20 5.77 -9.89 45.01
CA HIS A 20 4.53 -10.03 44.23
C HIS A 20 4.21 -8.81 43.39
N MET A 21 4.49 -7.60 43.88
CA MET A 21 4.27 -6.35 43.15
C MET A 21 5.21 -6.21 41.95
N LYS A 22 6.47 -6.65 42.05
CA LYS A 22 7.42 -6.70 40.92
C LYS A 22 6.99 -7.68 39.83
N HIS A 23 6.48 -8.86 40.21
CA HIS A 23 5.98 -9.85 39.23
C HIS A 23 4.67 -9.39 38.58
N LEU A 24 3.79 -8.72 39.29
CA LEU A 24 2.56 -8.16 38.75
C LEU A 24 2.85 -7.06 37.73
N LEU A 25 3.81 -6.17 38.01
CA LEU A 25 4.28 -5.13 37.06
C LEU A 25 4.94 -5.71 35.82
N LEU A 26 5.72 -6.80 35.96
CA LEU A 26 6.35 -7.49 34.82
C LEU A 26 5.32 -8.18 33.91
N ILE A 27 4.26 -8.77 34.49
CA ILE A 27 3.18 -9.41 33.72
C ILE A 27 2.33 -8.38 32.99
N VAL A 28 2.07 -7.20 33.56
CA VAL A 28 1.34 -6.11 32.90
C VAL A 28 2.14 -5.50 31.77
N LEU A 29 3.48 -5.42 31.88
CA LEU A 29 4.34 -4.90 30.81
C LEU A 29 4.45 -5.83 29.61
N LEU A 30 4.30 -7.17 29.82
CA LEU A 30 4.31 -8.15 28.71
C LEU A 30 2.96 -8.24 27.96
N ALA A 31 1.87 -7.72 28.53
CA ALA A 31 0.53 -7.81 27.93
C ALA A 31 0.21 -6.71 26.92
N VAL A 32 1.05 -5.65 26.79
CA VAL A 32 0.90 -4.59 25.81
C VAL A 32 1.85 -4.83 24.64
N THR A 33 1.67 -5.96 23.95
CA THR A 33 2.24 -6.11 22.61
C THR A 33 1.36 -5.31 21.64
N PRO A 34 1.90 -4.29 20.92
CA PRO A 34 1.14 -3.66 19.87
C PRO A 34 0.86 -4.72 18.81
N THR A 35 -0.40 -5.11 18.65
CA THR A 35 -0.84 -5.89 17.51
C THR A 35 -0.66 -5.01 16.28
N VAL A 36 0.48 -5.17 15.59
CA VAL A 36 0.66 -4.60 14.26
C VAL A 36 -0.30 -5.36 13.36
N ALA A 37 -1.43 -4.71 13.05
CA ALA A 37 -2.32 -5.20 12.01
C ALA A 37 -1.51 -5.21 10.70
N VAL A 38 -1.13 -6.40 10.25
CA VAL A 38 -0.61 -6.57 8.89
C VAL A 38 -1.80 -6.33 7.97
N VAL A 39 -1.93 -5.07 7.49
CA VAL A 39 -2.84 -4.76 6.41
C VAL A 39 -2.29 -5.46 5.18
N GLY A 40 -2.81 -6.65 4.91
CA GLY A 40 -2.51 -7.36 3.66
C GLY A 40 -2.91 -6.49 2.49
N GLN A 41 -2.01 -6.31 1.53
CA GLN A 41 -2.29 -5.60 0.29
C GLN A 41 -3.42 -6.34 -0.44
N THR A 42 -4.59 -5.74 -0.51
CA THR A 42 -5.74 -6.29 -1.21
C THR A 42 -5.95 -5.53 -2.52
N ALA A 43 -5.88 -6.24 -3.64
CA ALA A 43 -6.37 -5.69 -4.91
C ALA A 43 -7.90 -5.64 -4.87
N SER A 44 -8.49 -4.54 -5.33
CA SER A 44 -9.93 -4.38 -5.44
C SER A 44 -10.37 -4.27 -6.90
N ARG A 45 -11.55 -4.79 -7.23
CA ARG A 45 -12.17 -4.57 -8.54
C ARG A 45 -12.70 -3.16 -8.64
N ILE A 46 -12.63 -2.60 -9.85
CA ILE A 46 -13.12 -1.26 -10.14
C ILE A 46 -13.70 -1.21 -11.56
N GLY A 47 -14.87 -0.59 -11.71
CA GLY A 47 -15.43 -0.27 -13.02
C GLY A 47 -14.71 0.93 -13.64
N VAL A 48 -14.78 1.06 -14.97
CA VAL A 48 -14.06 2.15 -15.67
C VAL A 48 -14.52 3.54 -15.24
N ASP A 49 -15.79 3.76 -15.00
CA ASP A 49 -16.31 5.08 -14.61
C ASP A 49 -15.82 5.48 -13.20
N ASP A 50 -15.76 4.53 -12.27
CA ASP A 50 -15.20 4.76 -10.94
C ASP A 50 -13.68 4.96 -11.00
N LEU A 51 -12.97 4.26 -11.89
CA LEU A 51 -11.55 4.48 -12.13
C LEU A 51 -11.29 5.91 -12.65
N VAL A 52 -12.05 6.38 -13.63
CA VAL A 52 -11.95 7.74 -14.16
C VAL A 52 -12.24 8.77 -13.06
N LYS A 53 -13.24 8.53 -12.23
CA LYS A 53 -13.54 9.36 -11.06
C LYS A 53 -12.38 9.39 -10.05
N ASP A 54 -11.79 8.23 -9.75
CA ASP A 54 -10.60 8.12 -8.89
C ASP A 54 -9.42 8.91 -9.49
N MET A 55 -9.20 8.82 -10.81
CA MET A 55 -8.15 9.55 -11.52
C MET A 55 -8.32 11.06 -11.44
N THR A 56 -9.53 11.56 -11.38
CA THR A 56 -9.86 13.00 -11.35
C THR A 56 -10.06 13.57 -9.95
N SER A 57 -10.08 12.73 -8.90
CA SER A 57 -10.20 13.20 -7.52
C SER A 57 -8.94 13.96 -7.06
N THR A 58 -9.12 14.94 -6.17
CA THR A 58 -8.07 15.90 -5.76
C THR A 58 -7.49 15.62 -4.38
N ASP A 59 -7.58 14.38 -3.92
CA ASP A 59 -7.09 13.91 -2.61
C ASP A 59 -5.56 13.85 -2.49
N THR A 60 -4.85 13.79 -3.62
CA THR A 60 -3.38 13.79 -3.69
C THR A 60 -2.92 14.68 -4.85
N LYS A 61 -1.81 15.42 -4.66
CA LYS A 61 -1.29 16.40 -5.63
C LYS A 61 -0.91 15.76 -6.96
N VAL A 62 -0.23 14.62 -6.91
CA VAL A 62 0.18 13.88 -8.12
C VAL A 62 -0.32 12.45 -8.03
N LYS A 63 -0.95 11.98 -9.09
CA LYS A 63 -1.42 10.59 -9.23
C LYS A 63 -0.74 9.93 -10.42
N VAL A 64 -0.29 8.69 -10.21
CA VAL A 64 0.33 7.84 -11.22
C VAL A 64 -0.50 6.57 -11.34
N TYR A 65 -1.02 6.30 -12.52
CA TYR A 65 -1.72 5.06 -12.85
C TYR A 65 -0.92 4.31 -13.89
N ASN A 66 -0.39 3.14 -13.50
CA ASN A 66 0.28 2.24 -14.43
C ASN A 66 -0.64 1.08 -14.77
N PHE A 67 -0.94 0.91 -16.05
CA PHE A 67 -1.77 -0.17 -16.59
C PHE A 67 -0.87 -1.33 -16.98
N TRP A 68 -1.17 -2.51 -16.44
CA TRP A 68 -0.35 -3.70 -16.54
C TRP A 68 -1.18 -4.99 -16.57
N ALA A 69 -0.52 -6.13 -16.82
CA ALA A 69 -1.11 -7.46 -16.67
C ALA A 69 -0.06 -8.48 -16.23
N THR A 70 -0.49 -9.58 -15.62
CA THR A 70 0.41 -10.65 -15.14
C THR A 70 1.20 -11.35 -16.23
N TRP A 71 0.73 -11.28 -17.46
CA TRP A 71 1.37 -11.84 -18.67
C TRP A 71 2.22 -10.83 -19.43
N CYS A 72 2.22 -9.56 -19.06
CA CYS A 72 2.96 -8.49 -19.73
C CYS A 72 4.40 -8.43 -19.22
N GLY A 73 5.35 -8.99 -19.97
CA GLY A 73 6.77 -9.02 -19.61
C GLY A 73 7.38 -7.64 -19.31
N PRO A 74 7.27 -6.64 -20.22
CA PRO A 74 7.80 -5.29 -19.97
C PRO A 74 7.14 -4.60 -18.77
N CYS A 75 5.82 -4.81 -18.51
CA CYS A 75 5.15 -4.27 -17.33
C CYS A 75 5.79 -4.79 -16.03
N ILE A 76 6.06 -6.10 -15.97
CA ILE A 76 6.67 -6.75 -14.81
C ILE A 76 8.09 -6.20 -14.55
N LYS A 77 8.79 -5.83 -15.60
CA LYS A 77 10.16 -5.30 -15.55
C LYS A 77 10.22 -3.88 -14.96
N GLU A 78 9.25 -3.02 -15.32
CA GLU A 78 9.18 -1.65 -14.81
C GLU A 78 8.52 -1.54 -13.42
N MET A 79 7.78 -2.55 -12.96
CA MET A 79 7.02 -2.52 -11.70
C MET A 79 7.83 -2.11 -10.46
N PRO A 80 9.12 -2.54 -10.28
CA PRO A 80 9.95 -2.06 -9.17
C PRO A 80 10.14 -0.54 -9.13
N LEU A 81 10.05 0.16 -10.26
CA LEU A 81 10.16 1.63 -10.31
C LEU A 81 8.98 2.29 -9.61
N PHE A 82 7.77 1.78 -9.86
CA PHE A 82 6.55 2.28 -9.23
C PHE A 82 6.51 1.97 -7.74
N GLU A 83 7.00 0.79 -7.32
CA GLU A 83 7.15 0.44 -5.90
C GLU A 83 8.14 1.38 -5.19
N LYS A 84 9.28 1.69 -5.83
CA LYS A 84 10.28 2.65 -5.33
C LYS A 84 9.68 4.05 -5.21
N LEU A 85 8.95 4.50 -6.25
CA LEU A 85 8.28 5.80 -6.26
C LEU A 85 7.26 5.89 -5.11
N SER A 86 6.39 4.90 -4.99
CA SER A 86 5.37 4.83 -3.94
C SER A 86 5.96 4.87 -2.53
N ALA A 87 7.09 4.19 -2.32
CA ALA A 87 7.76 4.16 -1.02
C ALA A 87 8.54 5.45 -0.71
N GLY A 88 9.08 6.12 -1.74
CA GLY A 88 9.97 7.28 -1.59
C GLY A 88 9.27 8.65 -1.68
N ARG A 89 8.05 8.72 -2.23
CA ARG A 89 7.34 9.96 -2.53
C ARG A 89 5.90 9.93 -1.98
N PRO A 90 5.69 10.30 -0.70
CA PRO A 90 4.36 10.30 -0.09
C PRO A 90 3.39 11.36 -0.70
N ASP A 91 3.93 12.32 -1.45
CA ASP A 91 3.19 13.32 -2.21
C ASP A 91 2.68 12.82 -3.58
N VAL A 92 3.06 11.59 -3.96
CA VAL A 92 2.67 10.92 -5.21
C VAL A 92 1.88 9.65 -4.91
N ALA A 93 0.61 9.61 -5.31
CA ALA A 93 -0.20 8.40 -5.20
C ALA A 93 0.03 7.48 -6.40
N VAL A 94 0.63 6.32 -6.17
CA VAL A 94 0.84 5.30 -7.20
C VAL A 94 -0.26 4.25 -7.13
N THR A 95 -0.90 3.97 -8.26
CA THR A 95 -1.90 2.93 -8.44
C THR A 95 -1.53 2.04 -9.62
N LEU A 96 -1.41 0.75 -9.38
CA LEU A 96 -1.19 -0.27 -10.41
C LEU A 96 -2.55 -0.83 -10.84
N VAL A 97 -2.94 -0.64 -12.10
CA VAL A 97 -4.24 -1.08 -12.64
C VAL A 97 -4.03 -2.32 -13.50
N SER A 98 -4.47 -3.47 -13.00
CA SER A 98 -4.42 -4.74 -13.75
C SER A 98 -5.56 -4.82 -14.76
N LEU A 99 -5.24 -5.29 -15.98
CA LEU A 99 -6.17 -5.61 -17.06
C LEU A 99 -6.37 -7.13 -17.23
N ASP A 100 -5.98 -7.93 -16.24
CA ASP A 100 -6.08 -9.39 -16.34
C ASP A 100 -7.53 -9.86 -16.48
N LEU A 101 -8.50 -9.12 -15.92
CA LEU A 101 -9.92 -9.49 -15.95
C LEU A 101 -10.55 -9.38 -17.35
N ASP A 102 -9.90 -8.70 -18.29
CA ASP A 102 -10.30 -8.68 -19.71
C ASP A 102 -10.31 -10.10 -20.31
N LEU A 103 -9.29 -10.90 -19.92
CA LEU A 103 -9.07 -12.24 -20.45
C LEU A 103 -9.61 -13.35 -19.55
N ASP A 104 -9.57 -13.14 -18.23
CA ASP A 104 -9.95 -14.15 -17.25
C ASP A 104 -10.63 -13.48 -16.05
N PRO A 105 -11.93 -13.72 -15.82
CA PRO A 105 -12.67 -13.09 -14.74
C PRO A 105 -12.23 -13.54 -13.33
N ASP A 106 -11.40 -14.60 -13.22
CA ASP A 106 -10.86 -15.08 -11.96
C ASP A 106 -9.68 -14.20 -11.50
N PRO A 107 -9.82 -13.45 -10.39
CA PRO A 107 -8.76 -12.58 -9.88
C PRO A 107 -7.59 -13.35 -9.23
N ALA A 108 -7.69 -14.67 -9.11
CA ALA A 108 -6.69 -15.46 -8.38
C ALA A 108 -5.27 -15.32 -8.93
N LYS A 109 -5.13 -15.11 -10.25
CA LYS A 109 -3.82 -14.87 -10.88
C LYS A 109 -3.19 -13.57 -10.39
N VAL A 110 -3.98 -12.51 -10.29
CA VAL A 110 -3.53 -11.19 -9.83
C VAL A 110 -3.13 -11.26 -8.35
N TYR A 111 -3.94 -11.88 -7.49
CA TYR A 111 -3.61 -12.05 -6.07
C TYR A 111 -2.31 -12.84 -5.86
N LYS A 112 -2.16 -13.98 -6.53
CA LYS A 112 -0.92 -14.79 -6.47
C LYS A 112 0.29 -14.01 -6.98
N PHE A 113 0.11 -13.16 -7.99
CA PHE A 113 1.18 -12.33 -8.52
C PHE A 113 1.61 -11.27 -7.50
N ILE A 114 0.66 -10.53 -6.92
CA ILE A 114 0.88 -9.50 -5.89
C ILE A 114 1.66 -10.10 -4.72
N GLU A 115 1.23 -11.23 -4.21
CA GLU A 115 1.88 -11.94 -3.10
C GLU A 115 3.31 -12.36 -3.46
N ARG A 116 3.49 -13.04 -4.59
CA ARG A 116 4.80 -13.52 -5.06
C ARG A 116 5.79 -12.38 -5.29
N LYS A 117 5.33 -11.26 -5.85
CA LYS A 117 6.15 -10.09 -6.15
C LYS A 117 6.27 -9.12 -4.99
N LYS A 118 5.52 -9.36 -3.89
CA LYS A 118 5.49 -8.51 -2.69
C LYS A 118 5.13 -7.05 -3.01
N ILE A 119 4.16 -6.86 -3.91
CA ILE A 119 3.66 -5.55 -4.30
C ILE A 119 3.04 -4.87 -3.08
N LYS A 120 3.41 -3.61 -2.84
CA LYS A 120 2.92 -2.79 -1.72
C LYS A 120 2.09 -1.60 -2.17
N SER A 121 2.29 -1.16 -3.40
CA SER A 121 1.48 -0.10 -4.01
C SER A 121 0.02 -0.52 -4.13
N ARG A 122 -0.89 0.46 -4.12
CA ARG A 122 -2.30 0.22 -4.36
C ARG A 122 -2.50 -0.51 -5.68
N VAL A 123 -3.28 -1.60 -5.66
CA VAL A 123 -3.64 -2.35 -6.87
C VAL A 123 -5.13 -2.31 -7.09
N LEU A 124 -5.53 -1.96 -8.30
CA LEU A 124 -6.90 -2.07 -8.81
C LEU A 124 -6.94 -3.10 -9.94
N MET A 125 -8.02 -3.85 -10.05
CA MET A 125 -8.30 -4.74 -11.18
C MET A 125 -9.47 -4.13 -11.95
N LEU A 126 -9.22 -3.69 -13.18
CA LEU A 126 -10.28 -3.14 -14.03
C LEU A 126 -11.26 -4.26 -14.41
N ASP A 127 -12.50 -4.11 -13.98
CA ASP A 127 -13.56 -5.07 -14.23
C ASP A 127 -14.38 -4.60 -15.44
N GLU A 128 -13.77 -4.60 -16.60
CA GLU A 128 -14.35 -4.26 -17.88
C GLU A 128 -13.75 -5.19 -18.95
N ARG A 129 -14.59 -5.88 -19.71
CA ARG A 129 -14.14 -6.88 -20.69
C ARG A 129 -14.02 -6.33 -22.11
N ASP A 130 -14.70 -5.23 -22.40
CA ASP A 130 -14.59 -4.59 -23.69
C ASP A 130 -13.50 -3.49 -23.65
N PRO A 131 -12.34 -3.70 -24.28
CA PRO A 131 -11.31 -2.68 -24.34
C PRO A 131 -11.79 -1.33 -24.89
N ASN A 132 -12.76 -1.33 -25.82
CA ASN A 132 -13.30 -0.10 -26.38
C ASN A 132 -14.09 0.71 -25.32
N ALA A 133 -14.63 0.04 -24.30
CA ALA A 133 -15.38 0.71 -23.23
C ALA A 133 -14.50 1.55 -22.31
N TYR A 134 -13.19 1.24 -22.19
CA TYR A 134 -12.30 1.94 -21.25
C TYR A 134 -11.12 2.68 -21.88
N ILE A 135 -10.58 2.23 -23.02
CA ILE A 135 -9.38 2.82 -23.63
C ILE A 135 -9.57 4.33 -23.86
N GLU A 136 -10.61 4.74 -24.58
CA GLU A 136 -10.86 6.15 -24.89
C GLU A 136 -11.25 6.98 -23.65
N LYS A 137 -11.91 6.37 -22.68
CA LYS A 137 -12.28 7.04 -21.42
C LYS A 137 -11.04 7.35 -20.58
N ILE A 138 -10.05 6.44 -20.61
CA ILE A 138 -8.80 6.61 -19.88
C ILE A 138 -7.88 7.59 -20.61
N ASP A 139 -7.55 7.36 -21.89
CA ASP A 139 -6.81 8.33 -22.70
C ASP A 139 -7.02 8.05 -24.20
N LYS A 140 -7.46 9.04 -24.94
CA LYS A 140 -7.73 8.92 -26.39
C LYS A 140 -6.52 8.57 -27.25
N ARG A 141 -5.30 8.72 -26.71
CA ARG A 141 -4.04 8.37 -27.38
C ARG A 141 -3.65 6.91 -27.17
N TRP A 142 -4.35 6.23 -26.25
CA TRP A 142 -4.02 4.85 -25.91
C TRP A 142 -4.52 3.90 -27.00
N SER A 143 -3.61 3.04 -27.50
CA SER A 143 -3.96 1.98 -28.47
C SER A 143 -4.41 0.67 -27.81
N GLY A 144 -4.45 0.61 -26.47
CA GLY A 144 -4.68 -0.62 -25.70
C GLY A 144 -3.42 -1.44 -25.41
N ALA A 145 -2.25 -1.06 -25.99
CA ALA A 145 -1.01 -1.79 -25.71
C ALA A 145 -0.48 -1.49 -24.31
N LEU A 146 0.18 -2.51 -23.70
CA LEU A 146 0.78 -2.46 -22.38
C LEU A 146 2.32 -2.53 -22.45
N PRO A 147 3.02 -1.88 -21.50
CA PRO A 147 2.51 -1.04 -20.43
C PRO A 147 2.02 0.33 -20.90
N ALA A 148 1.12 0.93 -20.12
CA ALA A 148 0.73 2.32 -20.29
C ALA A 148 0.69 3.03 -18.94
N THR A 149 1.11 4.30 -18.92
CA THR A 149 1.17 5.10 -17.69
C THR A 149 0.51 6.46 -17.89
N VAL A 150 -0.38 6.81 -16.97
CA VAL A 150 -0.99 8.13 -16.86
C VAL A 150 -0.46 8.82 -15.62
N ILE A 151 0.02 10.05 -15.75
CA ILE A 151 0.46 10.90 -14.64
C ILE A 151 -0.38 12.17 -14.64
N ILE A 152 -0.95 12.51 -13.48
CA ILE A 152 -1.89 13.62 -13.34
C ILE A 152 -1.46 14.53 -12.19
N ASN A 153 -1.30 15.82 -12.45
CA ASN A 153 -1.29 16.84 -11.41
C ASN A 153 -2.73 17.27 -11.16
N THR A 154 -3.29 16.88 -10.03
CA THR A 154 -4.70 17.12 -9.71
C THR A 154 -5.02 18.59 -9.41
N ALA A 155 -4.01 19.37 -9.01
CA ALA A 155 -4.18 20.81 -8.74
C ALA A 155 -4.25 21.65 -10.02
N THR A 156 -3.49 21.27 -11.06
CA THR A 156 -3.42 22.02 -12.33
C THR A 156 -4.22 21.37 -13.46
N GLY A 157 -4.60 20.10 -13.30
CA GLY A 157 -5.20 19.29 -14.36
C GLY A 157 -4.22 18.83 -15.43
N LYS A 158 -2.91 19.16 -15.29
CA LYS A 158 -1.89 18.71 -16.24
C LYS A 158 -1.78 17.20 -16.24
N ARG A 159 -1.82 16.60 -17.44
CA ARG A 159 -1.87 15.16 -17.64
C ARG A 159 -0.85 14.72 -18.68
N LEU A 160 -0.06 13.72 -18.33
CA LEU A 160 0.86 13.03 -19.23
C LEU A 160 0.38 11.60 -19.45
N PHE A 161 0.57 11.11 -20.68
CA PHE A 161 0.30 9.72 -21.06
C PHE A 161 1.50 9.16 -21.81
N VAL A 162 1.93 7.97 -21.41
CA VAL A 162 3.05 7.25 -22.03
C VAL A 162 2.65 5.80 -22.21
N GLN A 163 2.88 5.27 -23.44
CA GLN A 163 2.59 3.89 -23.78
C GLN A 163 3.89 3.20 -24.21
N GLN A 164 4.75 2.94 -23.23
CA GLN A 164 6.00 2.20 -23.39
C GLN A 164 6.55 1.80 -22.02
N GLU A 165 7.48 0.81 -22.00
CA GLU A 165 8.25 0.47 -20.80
C GLU A 165 9.06 1.70 -20.35
N LEU A 166 8.89 2.09 -19.07
CA LEU A 166 9.61 3.20 -18.45
C LEU A 166 10.89 2.70 -17.77
N LYS A 167 11.90 3.57 -17.75
CA LYS A 167 13.11 3.45 -16.92
C LYS A 167 13.05 4.42 -15.75
N ASP A 168 13.92 4.24 -14.75
CA ASP A 168 13.96 5.09 -13.55
C ASP A 168 14.04 6.59 -13.90
N SER A 169 14.97 6.96 -14.82
CA SER A 169 15.13 8.33 -15.28
C SER A 169 13.90 8.91 -16.00
N ASP A 170 13.14 8.07 -16.70
CA ASP A 170 11.97 8.50 -17.45
C ASP A 170 10.83 8.85 -16.49
N LEU A 171 10.60 8.02 -15.47
CA LEU A 171 9.54 8.21 -14.49
C LEU A 171 9.77 9.49 -13.66
N GLU A 172 10.99 9.71 -13.17
CA GLU A 172 11.33 10.93 -12.42
C GLU A 172 11.18 12.20 -13.27
N LYS A 173 11.59 12.15 -14.55
CA LYS A 173 11.39 13.25 -15.48
C LYS A 173 9.91 13.55 -15.72
N LEU A 174 9.09 12.53 -15.96
CA LEU A 174 7.66 12.70 -16.16
C LEU A 174 6.97 13.28 -14.92
N ILE A 175 7.39 12.89 -13.72
CA ILE A 175 6.90 13.48 -12.46
C ILE A 175 7.29 14.97 -12.38
N ALA A 176 8.54 15.30 -12.70
CA ALA A 176 8.99 16.70 -12.71
C ALA A 176 8.25 17.53 -13.76
N ASP A 177 8.01 16.96 -14.95
CA ASP A 177 7.29 17.65 -16.03
C ASP A 177 5.83 17.93 -15.68
N VAL A 178 5.19 17.11 -14.82
CA VAL A 178 3.79 17.31 -14.44
C VAL A 178 3.62 18.29 -13.27
N LEU A 179 4.66 18.51 -12.46
CA LEU A 179 4.65 19.43 -11.33
C LEU A 179 4.72 20.88 -11.75
#